data_21fdce4d0c4ebf7826323ecbe1854de3
#
_entry.id   21fdce4d0c4ebf7826323ecbe1854de3
#
_cell.length_a   1.000
_cell.length_b   1.000
_cell.length_c   1.000
_cell.angle_alpha   90.00
_cell.angle_beta   90.00
_cell.angle_gamma   90.00
#
_symmetry.space_group_name_H-M   'P 1'
#
loop_
_entity.id
_entity.type
_entity.pdbx_description
1 polymer ?
#
loop_
_entity_poly.entity_id
_entity_poly.type
_entity_poly.pdbx_seq_one_letter_code
_entity_poly.pdbx_strand_id
1 'polypeptide(L)'
;RRMNIDTKIYKERSLLAQISHAKDELITPDEMELNAGEDFVKKKVAEVYREYQAALRRNNALDFDDLIVKTVELFQNCGDVLENYQERFRYIMVDEYQDTNTVQFLLVSLLAKKYRNLCVVGDDDQSIYKFRGANIQNILNFENTFDSAKVIKLEQNYRSTKTILEAANSVIKNNLGRKDKTLWTANNEGEKINFCLYEDAYKEAEGVVTVSYTHLTLPTIR
;
A
#
# COMPACT_ATOMS: atom_id res chain seq x y z
N ARG A 1 23.93 -15.30 -14.47
CA ARG A 1 24.97 -15.95 -15.32
C ARG A 1 24.37 -16.62 -16.56
N ARG A 2 23.16 -17.26 -16.49
CA ARG A 2 22.51 -17.88 -17.67
C ARG A 2 22.11 -16.89 -18.76
N MET A 3 21.72 -15.67 -18.42
CA MET A 3 21.20 -14.67 -19.35
C MET A 3 22.27 -13.69 -19.84
N ASN A 4 23.52 -13.87 -19.49
CA ASN A 4 24.64 -12.99 -19.84
C ASN A 4 24.35 -11.50 -19.60
N ILE A 5 23.78 -11.17 -18.42
CA ILE A 5 23.39 -9.81 -18.02
C ILE A 5 24.51 -9.17 -17.24
N ASP A 6 24.85 -7.93 -17.58
CA ASP A 6 25.79 -7.12 -16.82
C ASP A 6 25.14 -6.67 -15.50
N THR A 7 25.57 -7.28 -14.39
CA THR A 7 25.05 -6.97 -13.04
C THR A 7 25.43 -5.58 -12.53
N LYS A 8 26.35 -4.89 -13.17
CA LYS A 8 26.66 -3.47 -12.86
C LYS A 8 25.58 -2.54 -13.37
N ILE A 9 25.02 -2.85 -14.54
CA ILE A 9 23.92 -2.08 -15.16
C ILE A 9 22.57 -2.52 -14.56
N TYR A 10 22.36 -3.83 -14.47
CA TYR A 10 21.09 -4.43 -14.00
C TYR A 10 21.26 -5.01 -12.58
N LYS A 11 21.13 -4.15 -11.57
CA LYS A 11 21.22 -4.58 -10.17
C LYS A 11 20.06 -5.49 -9.80
N GLU A 12 20.33 -6.61 -9.17
CA GLU A 12 19.32 -7.62 -8.79
C GLU A 12 18.14 -7.02 -8.03
N ARG A 13 18.40 -6.18 -7.02
CA ARG A 13 17.32 -5.50 -6.25
C ARG A 13 16.43 -4.61 -7.11
N SER A 14 17.02 -3.92 -8.10
CA SER A 14 16.24 -3.07 -9.01
C SER A 14 15.38 -3.90 -9.96
N LEU A 15 15.89 -5.03 -10.45
CA LEU A 15 15.14 -5.95 -11.28
C LEU A 15 13.96 -6.56 -10.50
N LEU A 16 14.21 -7.05 -9.29
CA LEU A 16 13.16 -7.62 -8.44
C LEU A 16 12.09 -6.59 -8.10
N ALA A 17 12.48 -5.35 -7.77
CA ALA A 17 11.52 -4.28 -7.50
C ALA A 17 10.65 -3.95 -8.72
N GLN A 18 11.20 -3.95 -9.93
CA GLN A 18 10.44 -3.72 -11.15
C GLN A 18 9.51 -4.90 -11.50
N ILE A 19 9.93 -6.13 -11.24
CA ILE A 19 9.09 -7.33 -11.40
C ILE A 19 7.94 -7.31 -10.38
N SER A 20 8.24 -7.03 -9.11
CA SER A 20 7.23 -6.91 -8.05
C SER A 20 6.19 -5.84 -8.41
N HIS A 21 6.65 -4.66 -8.83
CA HIS A 21 5.75 -3.58 -9.27
C HIS A 21 4.89 -3.99 -10.47
N ALA A 22 5.45 -4.71 -11.45
CA ALA A 22 4.66 -5.22 -12.58
C ALA A 22 3.58 -6.21 -12.11
N LYS A 23 3.89 -7.09 -11.15
CA LYS A 23 2.92 -8.01 -10.55
C LYS A 23 1.82 -7.28 -9.78
N ASP A 24 2.16 -6.24 -9.02
CA ASP A 24 1.22 -5.39 -8.30
C ASP A 24 0.18 -4.73 -9.23
N GLU A 25 0.58 -4.45 -10.47
CA GLU A 25 -0.28 -3.88 -11.53
C GLU A 25 -0.85 -4.94 -12.48
N LEU A 26 -0.67 -6.24 -12.20
CA LEU A 26 -1.06 -7.38 -13.04
C LEU A 26 -0.46 -7.35 -14.44
N ILE A 27 0.68 -6.71 -14.61
CA ILE A 27 1.40 -6.64 -15.89
C ILE A 27 2.20 -7.94 -16.05
N THR A 28 1.87 -8.71 -17.09
CA THR A 28 2.60 -9.92 -17.47
C THR A 28 3.97 -9.59 -18.11
N PRO A 29 4.91 -10.54 -18.18
CA PRO A 29 6.17 -10.33 -18.90
C PRO A 29 5.97 -9.91 -20.36
N ASP A 30 4.94 -10.43 -21.03
CA ASP A 30 4.65 -10.11 -22.42
C ASP A 30 4.10 -8.70 -22.59
N GLU A 31 3.19 -8.29 -21.70
CA GLU A 31 2.68 -6.91 -21.65
C GLU A 31 3.79 -5.91 -21.28
N MET A 32 4.69 -6.28 -20.36
CA MET A 32 5.83 -5.44 -20.01
C MET A 32 6.77 -5.24 -21.21
N GLU A 33 6.98 -6.26 -22.01
CA GLU A 33 7.77 -6.17 -23.25
C GLU A 33 7.10 -5.27 -24.29
N LEU A 34 5.78 -5.43 -24.50
CA LEU A 34 5.01 -4.58 -25.39
C LEU A 34 5.05 -3.11 -24.96
N ASN A 35 4.89 -2.86 -23.67
CA ASN A 35 4.92 -1.50 -23.09
C ASN A 35 6.31 -0.88 -23.12
N ALA A 36 7.37 -1.66 -23.28
CA ALA A 36 8.74 -1.17 -23.39
C ALA A 36 9.01 -0.41 -24.71
N GLY A 37 8.20 -0.62 -25.76
CA GLY A 37 8.42 0.02 -27.05
C GLY A 37 9.82 -0.23 -27.58
N GLU A 38 10.61 0.84 -27.79
CA GLU A 38 12.01 0.74 -28.24
C GLU A 38 13.03 0.82 -27.11
N ASP A 39 12.59 0.90 -25.85
CA ASP A 39 13.48 0.99 -24.68
C ASP A 39 14.16 -0.36 -24.40
N PHE A 40 15.43 -0.45 -24.77
CA PHE A 40 16.23 -1.67 -24.59
C PHE A 40 16.36 -2.09 -23.12
N VAL A 41 16.41 -1.13 -22.19
CA VAL A 41 16.52 -1.43 -20.76
C VAL A 41 15.24 -2.10 -20.27
N LYS A 42 14.08 -1.54 -20.60
CA LYS A 42 12.78 -2.10 -20.23
C LYS A 42 12.53 -3.47 -20.88
N LYS A 43 12.89 -3.64 -22.16
CA LYS A 43 12.86 -4.97 -22.83
C LYS A 43 13.69 -6.00 -22.09
N LYS A 44 14.89 -5.60 -21.63
CA LYS A 44 15.76 -6.50 -20.87
C LYS A 44 15.15 -6.87 -19.52
N VAL A 45 14.48 -5.95 -18.85
CA VAL A 45 13.74 -6.25 -17.62
C VAL A 45 12.61 -7.24 -17.89
N ALA A 46 11.84 -7.07 -18.97
CA ALA A 46 10.78 -8.00 -19.36
C ALA A 46 11.30 -9.41 -19.66
N GLU A 47 12.45 -9.51 -20.35
CA GLU A 47 13.16 -10.78 -20.59
C GLU A 47 13.56 -11.46 -19.27
N VAL A 48 14.10 -10.69 -18.32
CA VAL A 48 14.44 -11.22 -16.98
C VAL A 48 13.19 -11.67 -16.24
N TYR A 49 12.12 -10.90 -16.29
CA TYR A 49 10.85 -11.25 -15.66
C TYR A 49 10.29 -12.56 -16.21
N ARG A 50 10.32 -12.76 -17.53
CA ARG A 50 9.90 -14.00 -18.18
C ARG A 50 10.71 -15.20 -17.69
N GLU A 51 12.05 -15.08 -17.65
CA GLU A 51 12.91 -16.16 -17.18
C GLU A 51 12.76 -16.41 -15.68
N TYR A 52 12.51 -15.37 -14.87
CA TYR A 52 12.21 -15.47 -13.45
C TYR A 52 10.94 -16.29 -13.21
N GLN A 53 9.84 -15.97 -13.91
CA GLN A 53 8.59 -16.74 -13.82
C GLN A 53 8.76 -18.17 -14.33
N ALA A 54 9.54 -18.36 -15.38
CA ALA A 54 9.86 -19.70 -15.87
C ALA A 54 10.69 -20.50 -14.83
N ALA A 55 11.61 -19.85 -14.13
CA ALA A 55 12.39 -20.47 -13.06
C ALA A 55 11.51 -20.86 -11.86
N LEU A 56 10.60 -20.00 -11.43
CA LEU A 56 9.63 -20.32 -10.38
C LEU A 56 8.80 -21.55 -10.76
N ARG A 57 8.25 -21.59 -11.97
CA ARG A 57 7.48 -22.74 -12.47
C ARG A 57 8.31 -24.03 -12.50
N ARG A 58 9.55 -24.00 -12.99
CA ARG A 58 10.45 -25.16 -13.01
C ARG A 58 10.77 -25.72 -11.62
N ASN A 59 10.83 -24.84 -10.64
CA ASN A 59 11.09 -25.21 -9.24
C ASN A 59 9.81 -25.47 -8.43
N ASN A 60 8.65 -25.43 -9.06
CA ASN A 60 7.35 -25.58 -8.39
C ASN A 60 7.20 -24.61 -7.19
N ALA A 61 7.62 -23.36 -7.38
CA ALA A 61 7.66 -22.32 -6.36
C ALA A 61 6.85 -21.08 -6.78
N LEU A 62 6.44 -20.32 -5.77
CA LEU A 62 5.82 -19.01 -5.89
C LEU A 62 6.62 -18.01 -5.06
N ASP A 63 6.66 -16.76 -5.49
CA ASP A 63 7.08 -15.67 -4.62
C ASP A 63 5.87 -15.06 -3.89
N PHE A 64 6.10 -14.05 -3.04
CA PHE A 64 5.02 -13.44 -2.27
C PHE A 64 3.97 -12.74 -3.14
N ASP A 65 4.40 -12.08 -4.21
CA ASP A 65 3.49 -11.39 -5.13
C ASP A 65 2.62 -12.42 -5.89
N ASP A 66 3.19 -13.55 -6.27
CA ASP A 66 2.46 -14.65 -6.92
C ASP A 66 1.32 -15.19 -6.07
N LEU A 67 1.40 -15.12 -4.73
CA LEU A 67 0.32 -15.63 -3.86
C LEU A 67 -1.01 -14.91 -4.16
N ILE A 68 -0.96 -13.60 -4.39
CA ILE A 68 -2.16 -12.83 -4.72
C ILE A 68 -2.47 -12.92 -6.21
N VAL A 69 -1.47 -12.71 -7.07
CA VAL A 69 -1.65 -12.77 -8.54
C VAL A 69 -2.25 -14.10 -8.97
N LYS A 70 -1.71 -15.23 -8.49
CA LYS A 70 -2.22 -16.56 -8.83
C LYS A 70 -3.59 -16.85 -8.22
N THR A 71 -3.92 -16.28 -7.08
CA THR A 71 -5.27 -16.36 -6.51
C THR A 71 -6.27 -15.60 -7.38
N VAL A 72 -5.92 -14.41 -7.86
CA VAL A 72 -6.76 -13.65 -8.80
C VAL A 72 -6.95 -14.40 -10.11
N GLU A 73 -5.86 -14.92 -10.71
CA GLU A 73 -5.94 -15.75 -11.92
C GLU A 73 -6.84 -16.99 -11.71
N LEU A 74 -6.73 -17.66 -10.56
CA LEU A 74 -7.57 -18.81 -10.22
C LEU A 74 -9.04 -18.41 -10.17
N PHE A 75 -9.37 -17.31 -9.50
CA PHE A 75 -10.76 -16.84 -9.37
C PHE A 75 -11.35 -16.35 -10.68
N GLN A 76 -10.53 -15.82 -11.59
CA GLN A 76 -10.98 -15.39 -12.91
C GLN A 76 -11.26 -16.60 -13.86
N ASN A 77 -10.48 -17.68 -13.71
CA ASN A 77 -10.55 -18.83 -14.61
C ASN A 77 -11.41 -20.00 -14.08
N CYS A 78 -11.64 -20.07 -12.76
CA CYS A 78 -12.35 -21.15 -12.08
C CYS A 78 -13.51 -20.56 -11.26
N GLY A 79 -14.65 -20.36 -11.92
CA GLY A 79 -15.82 -19.71 -11.31
C GLY A 79 -16.41 -20.48 -10.11
N ASP A 80 -16.33 -21.80 -10.13
CA ASP A 80 -16.75 -22.68 -9.02
C ASP A 80 -15.90 -22.48 -7.77
N VAL A 81 -14.60 -22.28 -7.95
CA VAL A 81 -13.70 -21.97 -6.83
C VAL A 81 -14.03 -20.59 -6.27
N LEU A 82 -14.19 -19.57 -7.13
CA LEU A 82 -14.59 -18.23 -6.70
C LEU A 82 -15.92 -18.27 -5.94
N GLU A 83 -16.93 -18.97 -6.45
CA GLU A 83 -18.23 -19.08 -5.82
C GLU A 83 -18.14 -19.68 -4.40
N ASN A 84 -17.33 -20.73 -4.23
CA ASN A 84 -17.11 -21.36 -2.91
C ASN A 84 -16.54 -20.32 -1.91
N TYR A 85 -15.55 -19.52 -2.33
CA TYR A 85 -14.98 -18.49 -1.46
C TYR A 85 -15.96 -17.33 -1.21
N GLN A 86 -16.78 -16.94 -2.19
CA GLN A 86 -17.82 -15.94 -2.00
C GLN A 86 -18.90 -16.40 -0.99
N GLU A 87 -19.26 -17.70 -1.01
CA GLU A 87 -20.18 -18.28 0.00
C GLU A 87 -19.57 -18.28 1.39
N ARG A 88 -18.28 -18.51 1.49
CA ARG A 88 -17.55 -18.52 2.77
C ARG A 88 -17.36 -17.12 3.33
N PHE A 89 -17.07 -16.12 2.48
CA PHE A 89 -16.78 -14.73 2.86
C PHE A 89 -17.91 -13.79 2.45
N ARG A 90 -19.06 -13.91 3.12
CA ARG A 90 -20.25 -13.10 2.83
C ARG A 90 -20.16 -11.65 3.29
N TYR A 91 -19.26 -11.36 4.22
CA TYR A 91 -18.92 -10.03 4.72
C TYR A 91 -17.40 -9.87 4.63
N ILE A 92 -16.96 -8.80 4.02
CA ILE A 92 -15.54 -8.50 3.82
C ILE A 92 -15.27 -7.13 4.40
N MET A 93 -14.25 -7.05 5.24
CA MET A 93 -13.76 -5.81 5.82
C MET A 93 -12.29 -5.65 5.47
N VAL A 94 -11.91 -4.49 4.95
CA VAL A 94 -10.52 -4.16 4.59
C VAL A 94 -10.13 -2.90 5.32
N ASP A 95 -9.05 -2.99 6.10
CA ASP A 95 -8.44 -1.86 6.78
C ASP A 95 -7.25 -1.32 5.98
N GLU A 96 -6.84 -0.10 6.26
CA GLU A 96 -5.74 0.60 5.57
C GLU A 96 -5.89 0.58 4.03
N TYR A 97 -7.13 0.77 3.56
CA TYR A 97 -7.48 0.57 2.15
C TYR A 97 -6.72 1.50 1.19
N GLN A 98 -6.23 2.65 1.64
CA GLN A 98 -5.40 3.57 0.88
C GLN A 98 -4.06 2.97 0.45
N ASP A 99 -3.60 1.91 1.13
CA ASP A 99 -2.32 1.25 0.86
C ASP A 99 -2.45 0.03 -0.05
N THR A 100 -3.66 -0.26 -0.54
CA THR A 100 -3.89 -1.38 -1.46
C THR A 100 -3.36 -1.09 -2.86
N ASN A 101 -2.77 -2.12 -3.50
CA ASN A 101 -2.38 -2.10 -4.90
C ASN A 101 -3.49 -2.62 -5.82
N THR A 102 -3.26 -2.62 -7.13
CA THR A 102 -4.27 -3.00 -8.14
C THR A 102 -4.68 -4.47 -8.00
N VAL A 103 -3.75 -5.39 -7.75
CA VAL A 103 -4.08 -6.81 -7.62
C VAL A 103 -4.87 -7.11 -6.33
N GLN A 104 -4.57 -6.43 -5.23
CA GLN A 104 -5.33 -6.53 -3.98
C GLN A 104 -6.75 -5.98 -4.15
N PHE A 105 -6.89 -4.84 -4.80
CA PHE A 105 -8.19 -4.28 -5.16
C PHE A 105 -9.03 -5.27 -5.97
N LEU A 106 -8.43 -5.90 -6.99
CA LEU A 106 -9.14 -6.87 -7.83
C LEU A 106 -9.55 -8.13 -7.05
N LEU A 107 -8.68 -8.64 -6.17
CA LEU A 107 -9.00 -9.77 -5.29
C LEU A 107 -10.22 -9.47 -4.43
N VAL A 108 -10.23 -8.33 -3.75
CA VAL A 108 -11.35 -7.90 -2.90
C VAL A 108 -12.63 -7.72 -3.73
N SER A 109 -12.51 -7.12 -4.92
CA SER A 109 -13.65 -6.90 -5.83
C SER A 109 -14.27 -8.22 -6.30
N LEU A 110 -13.45 -9.22 -6.66
CA LEU A 110 -13.92 -10.54 -7.06
C LEU A 110 -14.67 -11.24 -5.92
N LEU A 111 -14.11 -11.23 -4.71
CA LEU A 111 -14.73 -11.84 -3.54
C LEU A 111 -16.04 -11.14 -3.15
N ALA A 112 -16.07 -9.81 -3.18
CA ALA A 112 -17.24 -9.03 -2.78
C ALA A 112 -18.39 -9.04 -3.80
N LYS A 113 -18.13 -9.44 -5.05
CA LYS A 113 -19.04 -9.28 -6.20
C LYS A 113 -20.43 -9.88 -5.96
N LYS A 114 -20.53 -11.03 -5.31
CA LYS A 114 -21.79 -11.77 -5.14
C LYS A 114 -22.71 -11.11 -4.10
N TYR A 115 -22.18 -10.81 -2.93
CA TYR A 115 -22.98 -10.32 -1.79
C TYR A 115 -22.93 -8.81 -1.62
N ARG A 116 -21.92 -8.15 -2.16
CA ARG A 116 -21.66 -6.70 -2.05
C ARG A 116 -21.59 -6.17 -0.61
N ASN A 117 -21.36 -7.05 0.37
CA ASN A 117 -21.15 -6.70 1.78
C ASN A 117 -19.67 -6.38 1.99
N LEU A 118 -19.22 -5.27 1.45
CA LEU A 118 -17.86 -4.79 1.55
C LEU A 118 -17.82 -3.52 2.40
N CYS A 119 -16.99 -3.54 3.43
CA CYS A 119 -16.65 -2.36 4.22
C CYS A 119 -15.14 -2.10 4.08
N VAL A 120 -14.76 -0.92 3.66
CA VAL A 120 -13.36 -0.50 3.62
C VAL A 120 -13.15 0.66 4.58
N VAL A 121 -12.03 0.64 5.28
CA VAL A 121 -11.59 1.70 6.17
C VAL A 121 -10.23 2.18 5.72
N GLY A 122 -10.01 3.47 5.69
CA GLY A 122 -8.74 4.04 5.29
C GLY A 122 -8.71 5.55 5.41
N ASP A 123 -7.55 6.10 5.23
CA ASP A 123 -7.27 7.52 5.30
C ASP A 123 -6.39 7.93 4.10
N ASP A 124 -6.98 8.61 3.14
CA ASP A 124 -6.29 9.08 1.93
C ASP A 124 -5.09 10.00 2.24
N ASP A 125 -5.12 10.72 3.36
CA ASP A 125 -4.02 11.55 3.81
C ASP A 125 -2.83 10.73 4.34
N GLN A 126 -3.03 9.44 4.65
CA GLN A 126 -1.98 8.52 5.13
C GLN A 126 -1.42 7.60 4.03
N SER A 127 -1.81 7.79 2.76
CA SER A 127 -1.29 7.01 1.63
C SER A 127 0.16 7.39 1.31
N ILE A 128 1.11 6.82 2.05
CA ILE A 128 2.55 7.07 1.90
C ILE A 128 3.32 5.91 1.28
N TYR A 129 2.65 4.80 0.93
CA TYR A 129 3.27 3.58 0.40
C TYR A 129 3.21 3.46 -1.13
N LYS A 130 3.06 4.57 -1.86
CA LYS A 130 3.10 4.58 -3.33
C LYS A 130 4.36 3.91 -3.91
N PHE A 131 5.50 4.07 -3.24
CA PHE A 131 6.77 3.43 -3.63
C PHE A 131 6.78 1.90 -3.44
N ARG A 132 5.75 1.34 -2.77
CA ARG A 132 5.49 -0.10 -2.63
C ARG A 132 4.29 -0.56 -3.46
N GLY A 133 3.88 0.19 -4.47
CA GLY A 133 2.78 -0.18 -5.35
C GLY A 133 1.38 0.23 -4.87
N ALA A 134 1.25 0.92 -3.73
CA ALA A 134 -0.05 1.41 -3.27
C ALA A 134 -0.67 2.36 -4.29
N ASN A 135 -1.97 2.18 -4.56
CA ASN A 135 -2.73 2.99 -5.49
C ASN A 135 -3.85 3.75 -4.76
N ILE A 136 -3.59 5.02 -4.43
CA ILE A 136 -4.55 5.89 -3.75
C ILE A 136 -5.89 6.00 -4.48
N GLN A 137 -5.92 5.78 -5.80
CA GLN A 137 -7.15 5.83 -6.58
C GLN A 137 -8.16 4.77 -6.14
N ASN A 138 -7.72 3.67 -5.54
CA ASN A 138 -8.61 2.64 -5.02
C ASN A 138 -9.57 3.20 -3.95
N ILE A 139 -9.09 4.04 -3.04
CA ILE A 139 -9.94 4.67 -2.00
C ILE A 139 -10.65 5.92 -2.53
N LEU A 140 -10.00 6.74 -3.34
CA LEU A 140 -10.60 7.97 -3.88
C LEU A 140 -11.78 7.68 -4.80
N ASN A 141 -11.67 6.64 -5.63
CA ASN A 141 -12.68 6.24 -6.61
C ASN A 141 -13.61 5.13 -6.10
N PHE A 142 -13.57 4.78 -4.82
CA PHE A 142 -14.37 3.69 -4.26
C PHE A 142 -15.88 3.84 -4.56
N GLU A 143 -16.41 5.06 -4.39
CA GLU A 143 -17.82 5.36 -4.64
C GLU A 143 -18.21 5.22 -6.13
N ASN A 144 -17.26 5.46 -7.04
CA ASN A 144 -17.48 5.29 -8.48
C ASN A 144 -17.44 3.81 -8.89
N THR A 145 -16.71 2.99 -8.14
CA THR A 145 -16.55 1.55 -8.42
C THR A 145 -17.68 0.72 -7.80
N PHE A 146 -18.13 1.12 -6.63
CA PHE A 146 -19.18 0.43 -5.88
C PHE A 146 -20.42 1.32 -5.79
N ASP A 147 -21.36 1.14 -6.73
CA ASP A 147 -22.62 1.86 -6.74
C ASP A 147 -23.33 1.74 -5.38
N SER A 148 -23.86 2.84 -4.87
CA SER A 148 -24.56 2.91 -3.58
C SER A 148 -23.64 2.78 -2.35
N ALA A 149 -22.33 2.96 -2.50
CA ALA A 149 -21.43 3.00 -1.36
C ALA A 149 -21.82 4.15 -0.41
N LYS A 150 -21.90 3.86 0.89
CA LYS A 150 -22.12 4.87 1.92
C LYS A 150 -20.79 5.28 2.52
N VAL A 151 -20.41 6.53 2.33
CA VAL A 151 -19.22 7.10 2.94
C VAL A 151 -19.54 7.68 4.31
N ILE A 152 -18.78 7.29 5.31
CA ILE A 152 -18.86 7.80 6.68
C ILE A 152 -17.51 8.41 7.04
N LYS A 153 -17.47 9.70 7.35
CA LYS A 153 -16.24 10.39 7.78
C LYS A 153 -16.11 10.28 9.29
N LEU A 154 -14.97 9.73 9.74
CA LEU A 154 -14.64 9.64 11.16
C LEU A 154 -13.72 10.83 11.52
N GLU A 155 -14.31 11.97 11.84
CA GLU A 155 -13.58 13.22 12.05
C GLU A 155 -13.19 13.46 13.53
N GLN A 156 -13.82 12.75 14.47
CA GLN A 156 -13.45 12.84 15.87
C GLN A 156 -12.19 12.01 16.16
N ASN A 157 -11.15 12.67 16.65
CA ASN A 157 -9.92 12.04 17.10
C ASN A 157 -9.92 11.87 18.62
N TYR A 158 -9.59 10.67 19.09
CA TYR A 158 -9.57 10.31 20.50
C TYR A 158 -8.13 10.16 21.06
N ARG A 159 -7.12 10.27 20.20
CA ARG A 159 -5.72 10.02 20.52
C ARG A 159 -5.00 11.29 20.94
N SER A 160 -5.17 12.36 20.17
CA SER A 160 -4.30 13.56 20.23
C SER A 160 -4.99 14.73 20.92
N THR A 161 -4.19 15.65 21.43
CA THR A 161 -4.64 16.94 21.98
C THR A 161 -5.01 17.92 20.85
N LYS A 162 -5.69 19.01 21.16
CA LYS A 162 -6.09 20.03 20.16
C LYS A 162 -4.88 20.64 19.46
N THR A 163 -3.83 21.01 20.21
CA THR A 163 -2.61 21.60 19.65
C THR A 163 -1.97 20.70 18.60
N ILE A 164 -1.93 19.38 18.83
CA ILE A 164 -1.39 18.41 17.86
C ILE A 164 -2.28 18.35 16.59
N LEU A 165 -3.60 18.31 16.76
CA LEU A 165 -4.53 18.24 15.61
C LEU A 165 -4.53 19.52 14.80
N GLU A 166 -4.43 20.69 15.42
CA GLU A 166 -4.34 21.97 14.70
C GLU A 166 -3.08 22.03 13.83
N ALA A 167 -1.94 21.57 14.35
CA ALA A 167 -0.72 21.47 13.57
C ALA A 167 -0.85 20.46 12.43
N ALA A 168 -1.38 19.26 12.70
CA ALA A 168 -1.61 18.23 11.69
C ALA A 168 -2.56 18.72 10.59
N ASN A 169 -3.69 19.34 10.95
CA ASN A 169 -4.64 19.92 10.01
C ASN A 169 -4.00 21.03 9.16
N SER A 170 -3.09 21.83 9.74
CA SER A 170 -2.37 22.89 9.02
C SER A 170 -1.41 22.33 7.97
N VAL A 171 -0.71 21.25 8.28
CA VAL A 171 0.20 20.58 7.35
C VAL A 171 -0.57 19.92 6.22
N ILE A 172 -1.63 19.18 6.54
CA ILE A 172 -2.34 18.37 5.57
C ILE A 172 -3.18 19.20 4.58
N LYS A 173 -3.53 20.42 4.90
CA LYS A 173 -4.19 21.37 3.98
C LYS A 173 -3.39 21.63 2.70
N ASN A 174 -2.08 21.41 2.70
CA ASN A 174 -1.23 21.57 1.52
C ASN A 174 -1.36 20.40 0.53
N ASN A 175 -1.96 19.27 0.91
CA ASN A 175 -2.18 18.15 0.01
C ASN A 175 -3.33 18.46 -0.95
N LEU A 176 -3.08 18.27 -2.25
CA LEU A 176 -4.08 18.42 -3.30
C LEU A 176 -4.75 17.09 -3.61
N GLY A 177 -6.04 17.13 -4.00
CA GLY A 177 -6.78 15.94 -4.45
C GLY A 177 -7.24 15.00 -3.34
N ARG A 178 -7.25 15.44 -2.08
CA ARG A 178 -7.76 14.71 -0.92
C ARG A 178 -9.30 14.83 -0.78
N LYS A 179 -9.91 13.90 -0.05
CA LYS A 179 -11.30 14.07 0.41
C LYS A 179 -11.30 15.03 1.62
N ASP A 180 -12.02 16.12 1.52
CA ASP A 180 -12.10 17.13 2.59
C ASP A 180 -12.59 16.52 3.90
N LYS A 181 -11.75 16.60 4.92
CA LYS A 181 -12.06 16.28 6.31
C LYS A 181 -11.25 17.18 7.24
N THR A 182 -11.78 17.44 8.42
CA THR A 182 -11.09 18.18 9.46
C THR A 182 -11.18 17.41 10.76
N LEU A 183 -10.05 16.93 11.24
CA LEU A 183 -10.01 16.21 12.51
C LEU A 183 -10.22 17.19 13.67
N TRP A 184 -11.08 16.80 14.60
CA TRP A 184 -11.33 17.52 15.85
C TRP A 184 -11.26 16.58 17.05
N THR A 185 -11.07 17.09 18.25
CA THR A 185 -11.03 16.31 19.49
C THR A 185 -11.73 17.00 20.63
N ALA A 186 -12.29 16.21 21.54
CA ALA A 186 -12.78 16.67 22.85
C ALA A 186 -11.67 16.69 23.92
N ASN A 187 -10.47 16.22 23.59
CA ASN A 187 -9.32 16.25 24.51
C ASN A 187 -8.89 17.69 24.80
N ASN A 188 -8.11 17.86 25.86
CA ASN A 188 -7.56 19.16 26.28
C ASN A 188 -6.61 19.75 25.22
N GLU A 189 -6.24 21.03 25.41
CA GLU A 189 -5.26 21.74 24.55
C GLU A 189 -3.93 20.97 24.47
N GLY A 190 -3.45 20.44 25.59
CA GLY A 190 -2.13 19.79 25.69
C GLY A 190 -0.98 20.80 25.73
N GLU A 191 0.22 20.28 25.66
CA GLU A 191 1.44 21.08 25.64
C GLU A 191 1.67 21.70 24.24
N LYS A 192 2.44 22.78 24.21
CA LYS A 192 2.88 23.43 22.97
C LYS A 192 3.85 22.52 22.22
N ILE A 193 3.84 22.59 20.89
CA ILE A 193 4.80 21.88 20.07
C ILE A 193 6.18 22.50 20.24
N ASN A 194 7.16 21.67 20.55
CA ASN A 194 8.56 22.07 20.63
C ASN A 194 9.23 21.78 19.28
N PHE A 195 9.89 22.79 18.74
CA PHE A 195 10.73 22.66 17.56
C PHE A 195 12.20 22.70 17.95
N CYS A 196 12.94 21.65 17.61
CA CYS A 196 14.37 21.54 17.87
C CYS A 196 15.13 21.42 16.54
N LEU A 197 16.15 22.25 16.39
CA LEU A 197 17.08 22.17 15.26
C LEU A 197 18.41 21.62 15.77
N TYR A 198 18.92 20.60 15.13
CA TYR A 198 20.18 19.95 15.49
C TYR A 198 21.24 20.17 14.40
N GLU A 199 22.52 20.17 14.78
CA GLU A 199 23.64 20.41 13.89
C GLU A 199 23.85 19.25 12.90
N ASP A 200 23.56 18.04 13.35
CA ASP A 200 23.71 16.82 12.56
C ASP A 200 22.73 15.71 12.99
N ALA A 201 22.65 14.64 12.23
CA ALA A 201 21.79 13.49 12.47
C ALA A 201 22.11 12.73 13.78
N TYR A 202 23.35 12.81 14.26
CA TYR A 202 23.74 12.21 15.55
C TYR A 202 23.13 12.96 16.73
N LYS A 203 23.21 14.30 16.70
CA LYS A 203 22.60 15.17 17.72
C LYS A 203 21.09 15.07 17.71
N GLU A 204 20.48 14.95 16.54
CA GLU A 204 19.05 14.69 16.41
C GLU A 204 18.66 13.36 17.07
N ALA A 205 19.35 12.27 16.76
CA ALA A 205 19.11 10.96 17.37
C ALA A 205 19.28 10.97 18.88
N GLU A 206 20.32 11.61 19.40
CA GLU A 206 20.58 11.77 20.85
C GLU A 206 19.43 12.54 21.56
N GLY A 207 18.96 13.62 20.94
CA GLY A 207 17.83 14.40 21.41
C GLY A 207 16.53 13.59 21.47
N VAL A 208 16.21 12.84 20.39
CA VAL A 208 15.03 11.98 20.32
C VAL A 208 15.09 10.87 21.38
N VAL A 209 16.24 10.22 21.54
CA VAL A 209 16.43 9.15 22.56
C VAL A 209 16.23 9.72 23.97
N THR A 210 16.78 10.89 24.25
CA THR A 210 16.65 11.53 25.58
C THR A 210 15.18 11.80 25.92
N VAL A 211 14.41 12.36 24.99
CA VAL A 211 12.98 12.63 25.19
C VAL A 211 12.21 11.32 25.36
N SER A 212 12.44 10.34 24.50
CA SER A 212 11.77 9.04 24.55
C SER A 212 12.05 8.30 25.86
N TYR A 213 13.29 8.30 26.31
CA TYR A 213 13.69 7.65 27.57
C TYR A 213 13.00 8.27 28.77
N THR A 214 12.96 9.60 28.84
CA THR A 214 12.37 10.31 30.00
C THR A 214 10.85 10.20 30.05
N HIS A 215 10.15 10.11 28.90
CA HIS A 215 8.68 10.13 28.86
C HIS A 215 8.05 8.75 28.74
N LEU A 216 8.72 7.77 28.13
CA LEU A 216 8.14 6.46 27.83
C LEU A 216 8.59 5.33 28.77
N THR A 217 9.75 5.46 29.44
CA THR A 217 10.29 4.38 30.28
C THR A 217 10.02 4.52 31.76
N LEU A 218 9.76 5.71 32.26
CA LEU A 218 9.56 5.95 33.69
C LEU A 218 8.24 5.42 34.29
N PRO A 219 7.12 5.28 33.57
CA PRO A 219 5.89 4.75 34.15
C PRO A 219 5.83 3.21 34.24
N THR A 220 6.76 2.49 33.65
CA THR A 220 6.67 1.01 33.52
C THR A 220 7.37 0.24 34.65
N ILE A 221 7.98 0.93 35.60
CA ILE A 221 8.59 0.31 36.76
C ILE A 221 7.70 0.59 38.00
N ARG A 222 6.53 -0.08 38.02
CA ARG A 222 5.77 -0.36 39.25
C ARG A 222 5.02 -1.66 39.12
#